data_a03baaef25501aa0a4e801b254f0c0d4
#
_entry.id   a03baaef25501aa0a4e801b254f0c0d4
#
_cell.length_a   1.000
_cell.length_b   1.000
_cell.length_c   1.000
_cell.angle_alpha   90.00
_cell.angle_beta   90.00
_cell.angle_gamma   90.00
#
_symmetry.space_group_name_H-M   'P 1'
#
loop_
_entity.id
_entity.type
_entity.pdbx_description
1 polymer ?
#
loop_
_entity_poly.entity_id
_entity_poly.type
_entity_poly.pdbx_seq_one_letter_code
_entity_poly.pdbx_strand_id
1 'polypeptide(L)'
;MQLHSIEQPIKQGQWQEMARLCEETPLPIALDEELIGVFSEEKKNILLDTIKPQFIILKPSLIGGFRGCDTWIKLAENHKAGWWITSALESNVGLNAISQYTFTKNSKLPQGLGTGSLYTNNIDSPLEVSNGELHYNPSVNWNFQI
;
A
#
# COMPACT_ATOMS: atom_id res chain seq x y z
N MET A 1 -20.19 -5.83 13.01
CA MET A 1 -19.12 -5.01 12.43
C MET A 1 -18.80 -5.63 11.05
N GLN A 2 -18.91 -4.87 9.97
CA GLN A 2 -18.51 -5.36 8.65
C GLN A 2 -17.06 -4.94 8.42
N LEU A 3 -16.14 -5.91 8.36
CA LEU A 3 -14.75 -5.70 8.00
C LEU A 3 -14.62 -5.74 6.46
N HIS A 4 -13.74 -4.91 5.90
CA HIS A 4 -13.47 -4.88 4.47
C HIS A 4 -12.60 -6.08 4.04
N SER A 5 -11.53 -6.33 4.75
CA SER A 5 -10.55 -7.38 4.45
C SER A 5 -9.72 -7.70 5.69
N ILE A 6 -8.95 -8.78 5.62
CA ILE A 6 -7.89 -9.10 6.57
C ILE A 6 -6.53 -8.97 5.86
N GLU A 7 -5.59 -8.27 6.49
CA GLU A 7 -4.24 -8.05 5.97
C GLU A 7 -3.33 -9.18 6.41
N GLN A 8 -2.60 -9.78 5.47
CA GLN A 8 -1.54 -10.77 5.64
C GLN A 8 -1.76 -11.76 6.80
N PRO A 9 -2.81 -12.59 6.77
CA PRO A 9 -3.23 -13.40 7.92
C PRO A 9 -2.21 -14.45 8.37
N ILE A 10 -1.29 -14.84 7.48
CA ILE A 10 -0.20 -15.78 7.78
C ILE A 10 1.14 -15.23 7.30
N LYS A 11 2.23 -15.81 7.81
CA LYS A 11 3.59 -15.41 7.46
C LYS A 11 3.84 -15.57 5.96
N GLN A 12 4.55 -14.60 5.37
CA GLN A 12 4.96 -14.61 3.96
C GLN A 12 5.72 -15.89 3.56
N GLY A 13 5.62 -16.26 2.28
CA GLY A 13 6.29 -17.42 1.70
C GLY A 13 5.49 -18.71 1.79
N GLN A 14 4.29 -18.69 2.35
CA GLN A 14 3.38 -19.85 2.46
C GLN A 14 2.27 -19.76 1.39
N TRP A 15 2.66 -19.69 0.12
CA TRP A 15 1.73 -19.37 -0.97
C TRP A 15 0.55 -20.34 -1.10
N GLN A 16 0.77 -21.62 -0.89
CA GLN A 16 -0.29 -22.63 -1.01
C GLN A 16 -1.33 -22.47 0.12
N GLU A 17 -0.86 -22.21 1.35
CA GLU A 17 -1.76 -21.97 2.49
C GLU A 17 -2.49 -20.64 2.35
N MET A 18 -1.80 -19.61 1.85
CA MET A 18 -2.42 -18.32 1.57
C MET A 18 -3.48 -18.43 0.45
N ALA A 19 -3.20 -19.20 -0.61
CA ALA A 19 -4.15 -19.48 -1.68
C ALA A 19 -5.42 -20.18 -1.15
N ARG A 20 -5.24 -21.19 -0.28
CA ARG A 20 -6.36 -21.86 0.38
C ARG A 20 -7.19 -20.89 1.22
N LEU A 21 -6.54 -20.03 2.00
CA LEU A 21 -7.24 -19.00 2.76
C LEU A 21 -8.01 -18.04 1.86
N CYS A 22 -7.43 -17.58 0.75
CA CYS A 22 -8.10 -16.71 -0.21
C CYS A 22 -9.36 -17.35 -0.82
N GLU A 23 -9.36 -18.67 -0.99
CA GLU A 23 -10.49 -19.43 -1.52
C GLU A 23 -11.58 -19.71 -0.46
N GLU A 24 -11.19 -20.09 0.75
CA GLU A 24 -12.11 -20.61 1.78
C GLU A 24 -12.69 -19.53 2.71
N THR A 25 -11.98 -18.43 2.96
CA THR A 25 -12.42 -17.42 3.94
C THR A 25 -13.55 -16.55 3.43
N PRO A 26 -14.57 -16.28 4.25
CA PRO A 26 -15.63 -15.33 3.89
C PRO A 26 -15.18 -13.87 3.92
N LEU A 27 -14.01 -13.58 4.52
CA LEU A 27 -13.44 -12.24 4.61
C LEU A 27 -12.32 -12.09 3.58
N PRO A 28 -12.40 -11.12 2.65
CA PRO A 28 -11.38 -10.91 1.64
C PRO A 28 -9.98 -10.73 2.24
N ILE A 29 -8.96 -11.29 1.58
CA ILE A 29 -7.56 -11.19 2.00
C ILE A 29 -6.84 -10.14 1.18
N ALA A 30 -6.05 -9.32 1.88
CA ALA A 30 -5.13 -8.35 1.31
C ALA A 30 -3.68 -8.76 1.60
N LEU A 31 -2.88 -9.00 0.55
CA LEU A 31 -1.46 -9.31 0.71
C LEU A 31 -0.65 -8.03 0.97
N ASP A 32 0.27 -8.09 1.91
CA ASP A 32 1.22 -7.01 2.24
C ASP A 32 2.67 -7.52 2.18
N GLU A 33 3.16 -8.15 3.24
CA GLU A 33 4.55 -8.62 3.33
C GLU A 33 4.91 -9.60 2.22
N GLU A 34 3.94 -10.29 1.64
CA GLU A 34 4.14 -11.22 0.54
C GLU A 34 4.76 -10.56 -0.70
N LEU A 35 4.53 -9.25 -0.88
CA LEU A 35 5.02 -8.50 -2.03
C LEU A 35 6.48 -8.04 -1.86
N ILE A 36 6.98 -7.97 -0.63
CA ILE A 36 8.31 -7.43 -0.30
C ILE A 36 9.40 -8.34 -0.88
N GLY A 37 10.36 -7.75 -1.60
CA GLY A 37 11.45 -8.48 -2.23
C GLY A 37 11.11 -9.16 -3.56
N VAL A 38 9.87 -9.06 -4.03
CA VAL A 38 9.44 -9.60 -5.34
C VAL A 38 9.54 -8.49 -6.39
N PHE A 39 10.66 -8.43 -7.11
CA PHE A 39 10.95 -7.34 -8.06
C PHE A 39 10.68 -7.70 -9.53
N SER A 40 10.92 -8.95 -9.96
CA SER A 40 10.68 -9.31 -11.35
C SER A 40 9.19 -9.42 -11.67
N GLU A 41 8.79 -8.92 -12.85
CA GLU A 41 7.38 -8.96 -13.30
C GLU A 41 6.87 -10.41 -13.39
N GLU A 42 7.71 -11.32 -13.86
CA GLU A 42 7.40 -12.75 -13.92
C GLU A 42 7.04 -13.33 -12.53
N LYS A 43 7.89 -13.09 -11.52
CA LYS A 43 7.62 -13.56 -10.15
C LYS A 43 6.37 -12.94 -9.55
N LYS A 44 6.11 -11.66 -9.80
CA LYS A 44 4.89 -10.97 -9.38
C LYS A 44 3.66 -11.65 -9.98
N ASN A 45 3.71 -11.95 -11.27
CA ASN A 45 2.61 -12.63 -11.95
C ASN A 45 2.38 -14.05 -11.41
N ILE A 46 3.44 -14.84 -11.20
CA ILE A 46 3.34 -16.19 -10.61
C ILE A 46 2.73 -16.12 -9.20
N LEU A 47 3.13 -15.14 -8.38
CA LEU A 47 2.59 -14.94 -7.04
C LEU A 47 1.08 -14.70 -7.09
N LEU A 48 0.63 -13.74 -7.91
CA LEU A 48 -0.80 -13.42 -8.03
C LEU A 48 -1.61 -14.58 -8.62
N ASP A 49 -1.06 -15.28 -9.60
CA ASP A 49 -1.73 -16.45 -10.21
C ASP A 49 -1.85 -17.62 -9.23
N THR A 50 -0.85 -17.79 -8.36
CA THR A 50 -0.84 -18.86 -7.36
C THR A 50 -1.79 -18.56 -6.20
N ILE A 51 -1.70 -17.38 -5.61
CA ILE A 51 -2.43 -17.03 -4.38
C ILE A 51 -3.86 -16.57 -4.68
N LYS A 52 -4.07 -15.83 -5.77
CA LYS A 52 -5.36 -15.25 -6.17
C LYS A 52 -6.02 -14.41 -5.07
N PRO A 53 -5.29 -13.44 -4.49
CA PRO A 53 -5.82 -12.62 -3.42
C PRO A 53 -6.93 -11.69 -3.94
N GLN A 54 -7.82 -11.25 -3.05
CA GLN A 54 -8.82 -10.26 -3.38
C GLN A 54 -8.24 -8.86 -3.45
N PHE A 55 -7.19 -8.59 -2.64
CA PHE A 55 -6.52 -7.29 -2.59
C PHE A 55 -5.01 -7.43 -2.41
N ILE A 56 -4.28 -6.39 -2.81
CA ILE A 56 -2.87 -6.19 -2.49
C ILE A 56 -2.63 -4.81 -1.91
N ILE A 57 -1.68 -4.72 -0.98
CA ILE A 57 -1.25 -3.48 -0.31
C ILE A 57 0.10 -3.07 -0.86
N LEU A 58 0.19 -1.84 -1.33
CA LEU A 58 1.37 -1.35 -2.02
C LEU A 58 2.13 -0.35 -1.14
N LYS A 59 3.32 -0.74 -0.69
CA LYS A 59 4.26 0.12 0.05
C LYS A 59 5.43 0.49 -0.88
N PRO A 60 5.39 1.65 -1.56
CA PRO A 60 6.38 1.99 -2.59
C PRO A 60 7.83 1.79 -2.14
N SER A 61 8.16 2.17 -0.91
CA SER A 61 9.51 2.05 -0.35
C SER A 61 10.02 0.60 -0.26
N LEU A 62 9.13 -0.40 -0.26
CA LEU A 62 9.49 -1.81 -0.03
C LEU A 62 9.37 -2.69 -1.27
N ILE A 63 8.67 -2.24 -2.31
CA ILE A 63 8.30 -3.07 -3.47
C ILE A 63 8.87 -2.58 -4.81
N GLY A 64 9.92 -1.74 -4.76
CA GLY A 64 10.63 -1.27 -5.96
C GLY A 64 10.24 0.13 -6.41
N GLY A 65 9.83 1.00 -5.47
CA GLY A 65 9.47 2.40 -5.73
C GLY A 65 8.19 2.53 -6.54
N PHE A 66 7.98 3.70 -7.12
CA PHE A 66 6.78 3.98 -7.92
C PHE A 66 6.69 3.09 -9.17
N ARG A 67 7.81 2.79 -9.83
CA ARG A 67 7.84 1.85 -10.95
C ARG A 67 7.43 0.44 -10.53
N GLY A 68 7.89 -0.01 -9.36
CA GLY A 68 7.47 -1.30 -8.79
C GLY A 68 5.99 -1.36 -8.51
N CYS A 69 5.40 -0.27 -7.96
CA CYS A 69 3.97 -0.13 -7.76
C CYS A 69 3.20 -0.16 -9.08
N ASP A 70 3.64 0.57 -10.12
CA ASP A 70 2.96 0.57 -11.42
C ASP A 70 2.87 -0.84 -12.01
N THR A 71 3.95 -1.63 -11.87
CA THR A 71 3.94 -3.02 -12.31
C THR A 71 2.94 -3.86 -11.49
N TRP A 72 2.92 -3.70 -10.17
CA TRP A 72 1.98 -4.41 -9.32
C TRP A 72 0.52 -4.03 -9.60
N ILE A 73 0.23 -2.74 -9.79
CA ILE A 73 -1.11 -2.24 -10.14
C ILE A 73 -1.61 -2.92 -11.43
N LYS A 74 -0.81 -2.83 -12.50
CA LYS A 74 -1.13 -3.46 -13.78
C LYS A 74 -1.44 -4.96 -13.64
N LEU A 75 -0.60 -5.68 -12.89
CA LEU A 75 -0.79 -7.12 -12.69
C LEU A 75 -2.01 -7.42 -11.83
N ALA A 76 -2.23 -6.68 -10.74
CA ALA A 76 -3.41 -6.83 -9.90
C ALA A 76 -4.71 -6.64 -10.69
N GLU A 77 -4.77 -5.60 -11.52
CA GLU A 77 -5.93 -5.35 -12.39
C GLU A 77 -6.16 -6.51 -13.38
N ASN A 78 -5.11 -7.06 -13.98
CA ASN A 78 -5.20 -8.24 -14.85
C ASN A 78 -5.74 -9.47 -14.11
N HIS A 79 -5.36 -9.66 -12.84
CA HIS A 79 -5.84 -10.73 -11.97
C HIS A 79 -7.16 -10.40 -11.24
N LYS A 80 -7.77 -9.24 -11.52
CA LYS A 80 -8.99 -8.75 -10.87
C LYS A 80 -8.87 -8.57 -9.36
N ALA A 81 -7.66 -8.38 -8.86
CA ALA A 81 -7.40 -8.01 -7.47
C ALA A 81 -7.49 -6.50 -7.29
N GLY A 82 -8.16 -6.06 -6.23
CA GLY A 82 -8.12 -4.66 -5.83
C GLY A 82 -6.77 -4.28 -5.22
N TRP A 83 -6.50 -2.99 -5.12
CA TRP A 83 -5.24 -2.52 -4.53
C TRP A 83 -5.42 -1.16 -3.85
N TRP A 84 -4.58 -0.91 -2.86
CA TRP A 84 -4.39 0.44 -2.31
C TRP A 84 -2.93 0.67 -1.96
N ILE A 85 -2.57 1.94 -1.90
CA ILE A 85 -1.22 2.39 -1.55
C ILE A 85 -1.22 2.82 -0.08
N THR A 86 -0.17 2.43 0.62
CA THR A 86 0.07 2.87 2.00
C THR A 86 1.53 3.26 2.19
N SER A 87 1.80 3.97 3.26
CA SER A 87 3.16 4.27 3.70
C SER A 87 3.79 3.07 4.40
N ALA A 88 5.11 2.95 4.30
CA ALA A 88 5.92 2.07 5.14
C ALA A 88 6.51 2.83 6.35
N LEU A 89 5.76 3.80 6.86
CA LEU A 89 6.13 4.69 7.99
C LEU A 89 7.30 5.62 7.65
N GLU A 90 7.31 6.16 6.44
CA GLU A 90 8.26 7.20 6.02
C GLU A 90 8.08 8.49 6.82
N SER A 91 9.11 9.34 6.82
CA SER A 91 8.95 10.73 7.26
C SER A 91 7.95 11.49 6.37
N ASN A 92 7.54 12.67 6.80
CA ASN A 92 6.64 13.50 6.01
C ASN A 92 7.14 13.81 4.59
N VAL A 93 8.46 13.80 4.35
CA VAL A 93 9.04 13.98 3.01
C VAL A 93 8.70 12.79 2.11
N GLY A 94 8.92 11.58 2.59
CA GLY A 94 8.56 10.35 1.87
C GLY A 94 7.05 10.20 1.70
N LEU A 95 6.28 10.48 2.76
CA LEU A 95 4.82 10.47 2.72
C LEU A 95 4.27 11.44 1.66
N ASN A 96 4.84 12.65 1.56
CA ASN A 96 4.44 13.62 0.54
C ASN A 96 4.66 13.09 -0.88
N ALA A 97 5.81 12.46 -1.15
CA ALA A 97 6.08 11.87 -2.46
C ALA A 97 5.10 10.74 -2.80
N ILE A 98 4.82 9.85 -1.82
CA ILE A 98 3.87 8.76 -1.97
C ILE A 98 2.45 9.30 -2.19
N SER A 99 2.06 10.35 -1.48
CA SER A 99 0.73 10.95 -1.59
C SER A 99 0.49 11.57 -2.98
N GLN A 100 1.48 12.30 -3.51
CA GLN A 100 1.41 12.85 -4.86
C GLN A 100 1.32 11.73 -5.92
N TYR A 101 2.14 10.70 -5.79
CA TYR A 101 2.08 9.53 -6.66
C TYR A 101 0.69 8.86 -6.60
N THR A 102 0.18 8.61 -5.39
CA THR A 102 -1.13 7.99 -5.17
C THR A 102 -2.25 8.79 -5.81
N PHE A 103 -2.22 10.11 -5.66
CA PHE A 103 -3.20 11.01 -6.27
C PHE A 103 -3.28 10.83 -7.79
N THR A 104 -2.15 10.59 -8.48
CA THR A 104 -2.13 10.36 -9.93
C THR A 104 -2.82 9.07 -10.36
N LYS A 105 -3.07 8.13 -9.45
CA LYS A 105 -3.67 6.83 -9.78
C LYS A 105 -5.19 6.84 -9.85
N ASN A 106 -5.84 7.90 -9.37
CA ASN A 106 -7.30 8.04 -9.38
C ASN A 106 -8.05 6.82 -8.80
N SER A 107 -7.46 6.14 -7.80
CA SER A 107 -8.10 5.01 -7.12
C SER A 107 -9.37 5.47 -6.40
N LYS A 108 -10.41 4.63 -6.45
CA LYS A 108 -11.66 4.87 -5.71
C LYS A 108 -11.65 4.27 -4.30
N LEU A 109 -10.69 3.40 -4.01
CA LEU A 109 -10.53 2.82 -2.67
C LEU A 109 -9.83 3.82 -1.75
N PRO A 110 -10.16 3.84 -0.44
CA PRO A 110 -9.38 4.54 0.55
C PRO A 110 -7.91 4.10 0.53
N GLN A 111 -7.00 5.04 0.76
CA GLN A 111 -5.57 4.82 0.73
C GLN A 111 -4.97 4.97 2.14
N GLY A 112 -3.90 4.24 2.46
CA GLY A 112 -3.31 4.21 3.80
C GLY A 112 -2.24 5.29 4.03
N LEU A 113 -2.58 6.58 3.93
CA LEU A 113 -1.63 7.68 3.93
C LEU A 113 -1.65 8.56 5.20
N GLY A 114 -2.38 8.14 6.24
CA GLY A 114 -2.53 8.90 7.47
C GLY A 114 -1.41 8.72 8.51
N THR A 115 -0.21 8.29 8.13
CA THR A 115 0.84 7.85 9.06
C THR A 115 1.82 8.93 9.51
N GLY A 116 1.74 10.15 8.97
CA GLY A 116 2.70 11.24 9.26
C GLY A 116 2.76 11.68 10.72
N SER A 117 1.71 11.45 11.50
CA SER A 117 1.64 11.84 12.92
C SER A 117 2.21 10.81 13.91
N LEU A 118 2.75 9.70 13.42
CA LEU A 118 3.27 8.62 14.29
C LEU A 118 4.58 8.97 15.00
N TYR A 119 5.36 9.91 14.45
CA TYR A 119 6.66 10.27 14.96
C TYR A 119 6.67 11.68 15.55
N THR A 120 7.18 11.82 16.76
CA THR A 120 7.35 13.12 17.44
C THR A 120 8.53 13.94 16.91
N ASN A 121 9.45 13.30 16.18
CA ASN A 121 10.64 13.89 15.54
C ASN A 121 10.52 13.95 14.02
N ASN A 122 9.29 13.98 13.50
CA ASN A 122 9.08 14.09 12.06
C ASN A 122 9.37 15.54 11.57
N ILE A 123 9.58 15.68 10.27
CA ILE A 123 9.78 16.98 9.63
C ILE A 123 8.43 17.69 9.54
N ASP A 124 8.37 18.95 10.00
CA ASP A 124 7.17 19.75 9.84
C ASP A 124 6.83 19.94 8.36
N SER A 125 5.59 19.72 8.03
CA SER A 125 5.17 19.69 6.63
C SER A 125 3.78 20.31 6.43
N PRO A 126 3.46 20.71 5.20
CA PRO A 126 2.10 21.12 4.84
C PRO A 126 1.08 19.99 4.77
N LEU A 127 1.47 18.75 5.10
CA LEU A 127 0.54 17.62 5.14
C LEU A 127 -0.21 17.57 6.45
N GLU A 128 -1.53 17.48 6.38
CA GLU A 128 -2.42 17.42 7.53
C GLU A 128 -3.48 16.32 7.33
N VAL A 129 -3.67 15.49 8.35
CA VAL A 129 -4.77 14.50 8.38
C VAL A 129 -5.94 15.12 9.13
N SER A 130 -7.05 15.28 8.44
CA SER A 130 -8.29 15.82 9.00
C SER A 130 -9.49 15.05 8.46
N ASN A 131 -10.41 14.66 9.36
CA ASN A 131 -11.64 13.94 9.00
C ASN A 131 -11.42 12.66 8.17
N GLY A 132 -10.31 11.96 8.36
CA GLY A 132 -9.96 10.75 7.63
C GLY A 132 -9.37 10.99 6.23
N GLU A 133 -9.06 12.23 5.90
CA GLU A 133 -8.43 12.63 4.63
C GLU A 133 -7.06 13.26 4.87
N LEU A 134 -6.14 13.05 3.94
CA LEU A 134 -4.84 13.72 3.91
C LEU A 134 -4.93 14.96 3.02
N HIS A 135 -4.69 16.12 3.62
CA HIS A 135 -4.73 17.42 2.96
C HIS A 135 -3.33 17.99 2.79
N TYR A 136 -3.14 18.77 1.73
CA TYR A 136 -1.97 19.62 1.55
C TYR A 136 -2.36 21.09 1.79
N ASN A 137 -1.79 21.71 2.83
CA ASN A 137 -2.05 23.10 3.18
C ASN A 137 -0.95 24.00 2.58
N PRO A 138 -1.21 24.74 1.48
CA PRO A 138 -0.21 25.57 0.83
C PRO A 138 0.24 26.80 1.66
N SER A 139 -0.45 27.11 2.76
CA SER A 139 -0.09 28.20 3.66
C SER A 139 0.96 27.80 4.69
N VAL A 140 1.26 26.51 4.81
CA VAL A 140 2.29 25.96 5.72
C VAL A 140 3.54 25.64 4.91
N ASN A 141 4.69 26.09 5.39
CA ASN A 141 5.97 25.79 4.77
C ASN A 141 6.59 24.51 5.37
N TRP A 142 7.42 23.84 4.57
CA TRP A 142 8.30 22.82 5.07
C TRP A 142 9.33 23.44 6.02
N ASN A 143 9.56 22.78 7.17
CA ASN A 143 10.58 23.18 8.13
C ASN A 143 11.62 22.08 8.28
N PHE A 144 12.71 22.22 7.53
CA PHE A 144 13.86 21.30 7.58
C PHE A 144 14.87 21.77 8.62
N GLN A 145 14.60 21.57 9.90
CA GLN A 145 15.61 21.74 10.94
C GLN A 145 16.45 20.45 11.00
N ILE A 146 17.61 20.47 10.35
CA ILE A 146 18.59 19.39 10.35
C ILE A 146 19.70 19.74 11.34
#